data_e796021869effb2800e8422b2ba64be7
#
_entry.id   e796021869effb2800e8422b2ba64be7
#
_cell.length_a   1.000
_cell.length_b   1.000
_cell.length_c   1.000
_cell.angle_alpha   90.00
_cell.angle_beta   90.00
_cell.angle_gamma   90.00
#
_symmetry.space_group_name_H-M   'P 1'
#
loop_
_entity.id
_entity.type
_entity.pdbx_description
1 polymer ?
#
loop_
_entity_poly.entity_id
_entity_poly.type
_entity_poly.pdbx_seq_one_letter_code
_entity_poly.pdbx_strand_id
1 'polypeptide(L)'
;MNTTRQPVAVVVGATSKWQADGRNTQLAHGKVLDDSDLPVGIRWGVGGAIAQKFAQEGFLVVLTTRKAASAAALKHAITAQGGDSMIVELDLVSQASIAQAFATIRATVGDPEVVVYNAGYLEGRDLPLEQELLEHFPVDLFDTAQHIASRGPFLVAKEVLPAMRQRGSGSFLISNNAASLCGRKRLTGQSLYYPRVMMRTLAQVLTEEYSEYGVHVANVVIDGLIDSPGTRALPRA
;
A
#
# COMPACT_ATOMS: atom_id res chain seq x y z
N MET A 1 24.67 4.69 27.96
CA MET A 1 23.53 3.89 27.48
C MET A 1 23.44 4.12 25.98
N ASN A 2 23.78 3.11 25.17
CA ASN A 2 23.60 3.19 23.71
C ASN A 2 22.09 3.16 23.45
N THR A 3 21.50 4.33 23.26
CA THR A 3 20.13 4.41 22.73
C THR A 3 20.21 3.99 21.27
N THR A 4 20.06 2.68 21.02
CA THR A 4 19.88 2.20 19.66
C THR A 4 18.65 2.91 19.10
N ARG A 5 18.84 3.68 18.05
CA ARG A 5 17.76 4.36 17.33
C ARG A 5 16.68 3.33 16.99
N GLN A 6 15.42 3.67 17.25
CA GLN A 6 14.28 2.85 16.88
C GLN A 6 14.27 2.62 15.34
N PRO A 7 14.12 1.37 14.87
CA PRO A 7 14.10 1.10 13.44
C PRO A 7 12.84 1.72 12.81
N VAL A 8 12.96 2.13 11.56
CA VAL A 8 11.88 2.82 10.83
C VAL A 8 11.30 1.92 9.77
N ALA A 9 9.97 1.76 9.77
CA ALA A 9 9.21 1.11 8.71
C ALA A 9 8.30 2.11 8.01
N VAL A 10 8.36 2.17 6.69
CA VAL A 10 7.47 3.01 5.87
C VAL A 10 6.41 2.13 5.22
N VAL A 11 5.14 2.45 5.44
CA VAL A 11 4.03 1.78 4.75
C VAL A 11 3.45 2.73 3.70
N VAL A 12 3.76 2.47 2.45
CA VAL A 12 3.23 3.22 1.31
C VAL A 12 1.83 2.72 0.99
N GLY A 13 0.82 3.58 1.25
CA GLY A 13 -0.58 3.18 1.21
C GLY A 13 -1.03 2.52 2.52
N ALA A 14 -0.83 3.19 3.65
CA ALA A 14 -1.19 2.72 4.97
C ALA A 14 -2.71 2.75 5.25
N THR A 15 -3.47 3.56 4.52
CA THR A 15 -4.91 3.72 4.76
C THR A 15 -5.75 2.88 3.81
N SER A 16 -6.88 2.39 4.30
CA SER A 16 -7.88 1.71 3.49
C SER A 16 -9.09 2.63 3.25
N LYS A 17 -9.89 2.29 2.25
CA LYS A 17 -11.18 2.96 2.03
C LYS A 17 -12.20 2.68 3.16
N TRP A 18 -11.96 1.66 3.97
CA TRP A 18 -12.86 1.24 5.05
C TRP A 18 -12.64 1.96 6.37
N GLN A 19 -11.76 2.81 6.52
CA GLN A 19 -11.31 3.47 7.75
C GLN A 19 -12.13 3.16 9.02
N ALA A 20 -11.51 3.16 10.18
CA ALA A 20 -12.15 2.72 11.42
C ALA A 20 -13.38 3.53 11.83
N ASP A 21 -13.40 4.79 11.44
CA ASP A 21 -14.51 5.73 11.61
C ASP A 21 -15.36 5.88 10.35
N GLY A 22 -15.02 5.14 9.30
CA GLY A 22 -15.59 5.25 7.98
C GLY A 22 -17.07 4.89 7.99
N ARG A 23 -17.86 5.84 7.59
CA ARG A 23 -19.25 5.58 7.21
C ARG A 23 -19.26 5.04 5.79
N ASN A 24 -19.99 3.95 5.63
CA ASN A 24 -20.48 3.53 4.35
C ASN A 24 -19.42 3.40 3.27
N THR A 25 -18.78 2.28 3.26
CA THR A 25 -17.93 2.01 2.16
C THR A 25 -18.76 1.64 0.96
N GLN A 26 -18.58 2.43 -0.05
CA GLN A 26 -19.15 2.13 -1.34
C GLN A 26 -18.42 0.89 -1.91
N LEU A 27 -19.18 -0.16 -2.17
CA LEU A 27 -18.71 -1.32 -2.90
C LEU A 27 -18.65 -1.00 -4.40
N ALA A 28 -18.02 -1.87 -5.16
CA ALA A 28 -18.10 -1.83 -6.61
C ALA A 28 -19.56 -1.70 -7.08
N HIS A 29 -19.76 -0.95 -8.14
CA HIS A 29 -21.10 -0.67 -8.74
C HIS A 29 -22.06 0.13 -7.84
N GLY A 30 -21.52 0.96 -6.94
CA GLY A 30 -22.33 1.91 -6.16
C GLY A 30 -23.13 1.31 -5.02
N LYS A 31 -22.97 0.02 -4.73
CA LYS A 31 -23.63 -0.61 -3.59
C LYS A 31 -23.06 -0.08 -2.29
N VAL A 32 -23.90 0.48 -1.44
CA VAL A 32 -23.52 0.93 -0.10
C VAL A 32 -23.64 -0.23 0.87
N LEU A 33 -22.61 -0.40 1.69
CA LEU A 33 -22.57 -1.40 2.77
C LEU A 33 -22.70 -0.70 4.10
N ASP A 34 -23.72 -1.08 4.88
CA ASP A 34 -23.75 -0.78 6.30
C ASP A 34 -22.78 -1.75 7.02
N ASP A 35 -21.71 -1.21 7.52
CA ASP A 35 -20.64 -1.95 8.19
C ASP A 35 -20.42 -1.48 9.63
N SER A 36 -21.40 -0.77 10.21
CA SER A 36 -21.36 -0.19 11.55
C SER A 36 -21.08 -1.23 12.64
N ASP A 37 -21.63 -2.43 12.50
CA ASP A 37 -21.49 -3.53 13.46
C ASP A 37 -20.23 -4.39 13.28
N LEU A 38 -19.43 -4.08 12.27
CA LEU A 38 -18.24 -4.88 12.00
C LEU A 38 -17.07 -4.49 12.90
N PRO A 39 -16.24 -5.46 13.32
CA PRO A 39 -15.08 -5.19 14.15
C PRO A 39 -14.13 -4.15 13.53
N VAL A 40 -13.65 -3.21 14.35
CA VAL A 40 -12.71 -2.16 13.90
C VAL A 40 -11.49 -2.76 13.21
N GLY A 41 -10.98 -3.90 13.68
CA GLY A 41 -9.79 -4.55 13.15
C GLY A 41 -9.85 -4.87 11.67
N ILE A 42 -11.02 -5.20 11.11
CA ILE A 42 -11.17 -5.52 9.69
C ILE A 42 -11.26 -4.28 8.79
N ARG A 43 -11.40 -3.11 9.39
CA ARG A 43 -11.51 -1.84 8.66
C ARG A 43 -10.16 -1.23 8.29
N TRP A 44 -9.09 -1.64 8.96
CA TRP A 44 -7.76 -1.08 8.70
C TRP A 44 -7.23 -1.43 7.32
N GLY A 45 -7.69 -2.55 6.73
CA GLY A 45 -7.16 -3.08 5.49
C GLY A 45 -5.72 -3.60 5.64
N VAL A 46 -5.14 -4.04 4.52
CA VAL A 46 -3.78 -4.64 4.53
C VAL A 46 -2.74 -3.64 5.03
N GLY A 47 -2.75 -2.42 4.50
CA GLY A 47 -1.76 -1.40 4.87
C GLY A 47 -1.81 -1.03 6.35
N GLY A 48 -3.01 -0.86 6.90
CA GLY A 48 -3.17 -0.56 8.32
C GLY A 48 -2.81 -1.72 9.24
N ALA A 49 -3.11 -2.96 8.83
CA ALA A 49 -2.70 -4.16 9.58
C ALA A 49 -1.18 -4.34 9.59
N ILE A 50 -0.53 -4.12 8.43
CA ILE A 50 0.94 -4.12 8.33
C ILE A 50 1.54 -3.05 9.24
N ALA A 51 1.00 -1.82 9.21
CA ALA A 51 1.48 -0.72 10.04
C ALA A 51 1.39 -1.04 11.53
N GLN A 52 0.25 -1.56 11.99
CA GLN A 52 0.08 -1.97 13.39
C GLN A 52 1.05 -3.09 13.77
N LYS A 53 1.27 -4.08 12.89
CA LYS A 53 2.20 -5.17 13.17
C LYS A 53 3.65 -4.66 13.31
N PHE A 54 4.13 -3.78 12.42
CA PHE A 54 5.46 -3.19 12.58
C PHE A 54 5.60 -2.36 13.87
N ALA A 55 4.56 -1.60 14.24
CA ALA A 55 4.56 -0.85 15.50
C ALA A 55 4.66 -1.78 16.72
N GLN A 56 3.94 -2.91 16.72
CA GLN A 56 4.02 -3.93 17.78
C GLN A 56 5.40 -4.58 17.87
N GLU A 57 6.11 -4.68 16.75
CA GLU A 57 7.49 -5.19 16.69
C GLU A 57 8.56 -4.12 17.02
N GLY A 58 8.14 -2.96 17.51
CA GLY A 58 9.01 -1.91 18.00
C GLY A 58 9.55 -0.96 16.92
N PHE A 59 8.99 -0.96 15.73
CA PHE A 59 9.33 0.04 14.71
C PHE A 59 8.60 1.37 14.94
N LEU A 60 9.27 2.48 14.65
CA LEU A 60 8.56 3.71 14.32
C LEU A 60 7.98 3.57 12.92
N VAL A 61 6.65 3.68 12.80
CA VAL A 61 5.97 3.45 11.53
C VAL A 61 5.58 4.75 10.87
N VAL A 62 6.06 4.95 9.65
CA VAL A 62 5.65 6.06 8.79
C VAL A 62 4.44 5.64 7.98
N LEU A 63 3.31 6.26 8.27
CA LEU A 63 2.03 6.04 7.59
C LEU A 63 1.92 7.00 6.42
N THR A 64 2.04 6.51 5.18
CA THR A 64 1.86 7.41 4.03
C THR A 64 0.45 7.32 3.46
N THR A 65 -0.08 8.46 3.11
CA THR A 65 -1.43 8.65 2.58
C THR A 65 -1.52 9.94 1.76
N ARG A 66 -2.50 10.06 0.87
CA ARG A 66 -2.74 11.31 0.12
C ARG A 66 -3.24 12.47 0.99
N LYS A 67 -3.90 12.18 2.10
CA LYS A 67 -4.46 13.16 3.04
C LYS A 67 -4.16 12.73 4.46
N ALA A 68 -3.46 13.54 5.23
CA ALA A 68 -3.07 13.22 6.60
C ALA A 68 -4.25 12.82 7.49
N ALA A 69 -5.38 13.49 7.34
CA ALA A 69 -6.60 13.19 8.08
C ALA A 69 -7.06 11.72 7.91
N SER A 70 -6.80 11.10 6.76
CA SER A 70 -7.16 9.71 6.49
C SER A 70 -6.38 8.69 7.32
N ALA A 71 -5.21 9.06 7.86
CA ALA A 71 -4.40 8.18 8.69
C ALA A 71 -4.50 8.49 10.20
N ALA A 72 -5.25 9.53 10.59
CA ALA A 72 -5.33 9.99 11.98
C ALA A 72 -5.85 8.90 12.93
N ALA A 73 -6.92 8.19 12.54
CA ALA A 73 -7.49 7.11 13.32
C ALA A 73 -6.51 5.93 13.48
N LEU A 74 -5.79 5.57 12.41
CA LEU A 74 -4.77 4.51 12.46
C LEU A 74 -3.60 4.91 13.37
N LYS A 75 -3.11 6.15 13.26
CA LYS A 75 -2.09 6.67 14.16
C LYS A 75 -2.54 6.60 15.62
N HIS A 76 -3.77 7.04 15.91
CA HIS A 76 -4.32 6.96 17.26
C HIS A 76 -4.38 5.52 17.77
N ALA A 77 -4.83 4.57 16.95
CA ALA A 77 -4.89 3.15 17.30
C ALA A 77 -3.50 2.57 17.62
N ILE A 78 -2.47 2.92 16.84
CA ILE A 78 -1.09 2.52 17.10
C ILE A 78 -0.60 3.09 18.43
N THR A 79 -0.81 4.39 18.68
CA THR A 79 -0.42 5.04 19.94
C THR A 79 -1.14 4.43 21.14
N ALA A 80 -2.43 4.12 21.02
CA ALA A 80 -3.20 3.48 22.10
C ALA A 80 -2.68 2.08 22.46
N GLN A 81 -1.97 1.42 21.56
CA GLN A 81 -1.29 0.13 21.76
C GLN A 81 0.17 0.28 22.22
N GLY A 82 0.63 1.51 22.49
CA GLY A 82 1.99 1.78 22.92
C GLY A 82 3.02 1.83 21.80
N GLY A 83 2.61 1.85 20.54
CA GLY A 83 3.48 1.96 19.39
C GLY A 83 3.70 3.42 18.95
N ASP A 84 4.75 3.62 18.15
CA ASP A 84 5.11 4.92 17.58
C ASP A 84 4.79 5.00 16.10
N SER A 85 4.19 6.13 15.68
CA SER A 85 3.96 6.38 14.26
C SER A 85 3.91 7.86 13.93
N MET A 86 4.25 8.17 12.68
CA MET A 86 4.08 9.48 12.09
C MET A 86 3.32 9.39 10.76
N ILE A 87 2.69 10.48 10.37
CA ILE A 87 1.97 10.56 9.10
C ILE A 87 2.77 11.43 8.15
N VAL A 88 2.91 10.98 6.91
CA VAL A 88 3.51 11.75 5.82
C VAL A 88 2.56 11.73 4.61
N GLU A 89 2.24 12.89 4.08
CA GLU A 89 1.45 12.98 2.86
C GLU A 89 2.29 12.57 1.66
N LEU A 90 1.70 11.73 0.83
CA LEU A 90 2.35 11.15 -0.35
C LEU A 90 1.31 10.94 -1.45
N ASP A 91 1.50 11.61 -2.57
CA ASP A 91 0.75 11.36 -3.80
C ASP A 91 1.65 10.61 -4.81
N LEU A 92 1.30 9.37 -5.10
CA LEU A 92 2.07 8.49 -5.97
C LEU A 92 1.97 8.86 -7.46
N VAL A 93 1.05 9.72 -7.84
CA VAL A 93 0.96 10.26 -9.20
C VAL A 93 2.03 11.34 -9.41
N SER A 94 2.42 12.05 -8.36
CA SER A 94 3.39 13.13 -8.38
C SER A 94 4.80 12.69 -7.98
N GLN A 95 5.75 12.75 -8.90
CA GLN A 95 7.17 12.49 -8.60
C GLN A 95 7.72 13.46 -7.55
N ALA A 96 7.32 14.73 -7.61
CA ALA A 96 7.76 15.74 -6.65
C ALA A 96 7.23 15.43 -5.25
N SER A 97 5.97 14.95 -5.13
CA SER A 97 5.40 14.52 -3.85
C SER A 97 6.16 13.33 -3.27
N ILE A 98 6.54 12.35 -4.10
CA ILE A 98 7.33 11.18 -3.65
C ILE A 98 8.69 11.66 -3.11
N ALA A 99 9.43 12.47 -3.87
CA ALA A 99 10.73 12.97 -3.46
C ALA A 99 10.64 13.80 -2.15
N GLN A 100 9.66 14.69 -2.04
CA GLN A 100 9.43 15.51 -0.86
C GLN A 100 9.08 14.66 0.37
N ALA A 101 8.21 13.65 0.21
CA ALA A 101 7.82 12.76 1.30
C ALA A 101 9.03 12.02 1.86
N PHE A 102 9.86 11.43 1.00
CA PHE A 102 11.06 10.71 1.44
C PHE A 102 12.15 11.64 1.98
N ALA A 103 12.29 12.86 1.46
CA ALA A 103 13.14 13.89 2.06
C ALA A 103 12.68 14.24 3.50
N THR A 104 11.39 14.40 3.72
CA THR A 104 10.79 14.64 5.05
C THR A 104 11.04 13.47 5.99
N ILE A 105 10.84 12.23 5.52
CA ILE A 105 11.10 11.01 6.32
C ILE A 105 12.56 10.99 6.76
N ARG A 106 13.50 11.14 5.82
CA ARG A 106 14.94 11.13 6.13
C ARG A 106 15.33 12.22 7.14
N ALA A 107 14.80 13.42 6.96
CA ALA A 107 15.10 14.55 7.85
C ALA A 107 14.55 14.36 9.27
N THR A 108 13.40 13.66 9.40
CA THR A 108 12.69 13.55 10.70
C THR A 108 13.11 12.30 11.47
N VAL A 109 13.17 11.14 10.79
CA VAL A 109 13.38 9.84 11.43
C VAL A 109 14.54 9.05 10.82
N GLY A 110 15.15 9.57 9.74
CA GLY A 110 16.28 8.98 9.02
C GLY A 110 15.85 7.96 7.96
N ASP A 111 16.83 7.28 7.36
CA ASP A 111 16.60 6.29 6.32
C ASP A 111 15.87 5.06 6.87
N PRO A 112 14.77 4.60 6.22
CA PRO A 112 14.02 3.46 6.68
C PRO A 112 14.80 2.14 6.53
N GLU A 113 14.60 1.23 7.47
CA GLU A 113 15.05 -0.14 7.42
C GLU A 113 14.12 -1.02 6.58
N VAL A 114 12.83 -0.70 6.60
CA VAL A 114 11.81 -1.44 5.86
C VAL A 114 10.89 -0.48 5.12
N VAL A 115 10.62 -0.78 3.87
CA VAL A 115 9.56 -0.12 3.10
C VAL A 115 8.61 -1.17 2.55
N VAL A 116 7.33 -1.02 2.86
CA VAL A 116 6.27 -1.86 2.30
C VAL A 116 5.45 -1.03 1.32
N TYR A 117 5.58 -1.34 0.04
CA TYR A 117 4.74 -0.75 -1.00
C TYR A 117 3.41 -1.51 -1.08
N ASN A 118 2.37 -0.96 -0.47
CA ASN A 118 1.03 -1.57 -0.40
C ASN A 118 -0.02 -0.78 -1.18
N ALA A 119 0.34 0.39 -1.68
CA ALA A 119 -0.62 1.22 -2.41
C ALA A 119 -1.19 0.48 -3.62
N GLY A 120 -2.50 0.55 -3.74
CA GLY A 120 -3.27 0.03 -4.86
C GLY A 120 -4.24 1.08 -5.39
N TYR A 121 -4.58 0.96 -6.66
CA TYR A 121 -5.58 1.80 -7.27
C TYR A 121 -6.97 1.19 -7.06
N LEU A 122 -7.85 1.94 -6.44
CA LEU A 122 -9.19 1.44 -6.05
C LEU A 122 -10.34 2.07 -6.85
N GLU A 123 -10.10 3.23 -7.46
CA GLU A 123 -11.16 4.02 -8.09
C GLU A 123 -11.82 3.33 -9.30
N GLY A 124 -11.06 2.55 -10.05
CA GLY A 124 -11.60 1.77 -11.16
C GLY A 124 -12.51 0.59 -10.77
N ARG A 125 -12.70 0.35 -9.47
CA ARG A 125 -13.60 -0.73 -9.00
C ARG A 125 -15.07 -0.36 -8.98
N ASP A 126 -15.39 0.90 -9.12
CA ASP A 126 -16.76 1.41 -9.03
C ASP A 126 -17.33 1.75 -10.42
N LEU A 127 -16.67 1.33 -11.48
CA LEU A 127 -17.16 1.49 -12.84
C LEU A 127 -18.35 0.55 -13.10
N PRO A 128 -19.34 0.98 -13.89
CA PRO A 128 -20.32 0.09 -14.47
C PRO A 128 -19.63 -1.04 -15.26
N LEU A 129 -20.24 -2.24 -15.27
CA LEU A 129 -19.63 -3.43 -15.90
C LEU A 129 -19.27 -3.22 -17.38
N GLU A 130 -20.09 -2.47 -18.11
CA GLU A 130 -19.83 -2.13 -19.51
C GLU A 130 -18.57 -1.26 -19.68
N GLN A 131 -18.25 -0.41 -18.71
CA GLN A 131 -17.05 0.43 -18.73
C GLN A 131 -15.79 -0.31 -18.29
N GLU A 132 -15.92 -1.52 -17.78
CA GLU A 132 -14.77 -2.39 -17.49
C GLU A 132 -14.25 -3.14 -18.72
N LEU A 133 -14.99 -3.12 -19.82
CA LEU A 133 -14.56 -3.70 -21.08
C LEU A 133 -13.50 -2.81 -21.74
N LEU A 134 -12.55 -3.43 -22.43
CA LEU A 134 -11.43 -2.73 -23.07
C LEU A 134 -11.89 -1.55 -23.94
N GLU A 135 -12.97 -1.73 -24.69
CA GLU A 135 -13.52 -0.73 -25.60
C GLU A 135 -14.02 0.53 -24.91
N HIS A 136 -14.38 0.43 -23.65
CA HIS A 136 -15.03 1.51 -22.88
C HIS A 136 -14.22 1.92 -21.65
N PHE A 137 -13.09 1.24 -21.39
CA PHE A 137 -12.29 1.53 -20.20
C PHE A 137 -11.66 2.92 -20.29
N PRO A 138 -11.89 3.82 -19.31
CA PRO A 138 -11.35 5.18 -19.36
C PRO A 138 -9.82 5.19 -19.33
N VAL A 139 -9.21 5.90 -20.28
CA VAL A 139 -7.75 5.98 -20.42
C VAL A 139 -7.09 6.68 -19.23
N ASP A 140 -7.71 7.71 -18.68
CA ASP A 140 -7.22 8.42 -17.51
C ASP A 140 -7.17 7.55 -16.25
N LEU A 141 -8.12 6.61 -16.10
CA LEU A 141 -8.06 5.60 -15.05
C LEU A 141 -6.93 4.59 -15.27
N PHE A 142 -6.71 4.18 -16.51
CA PHE A 142 -5.58 3.34 -16.86
C PHE A 142 -4.25 4.05 -16.54
N ASP A 143 -4.09 5.30 -16.95
CA ASP A 143 -2.89 6.09 -16.70
C ASP A 143 -2.64 6.27 -15.19
N THR A 144 -3.69 6.58 -14.44
CA THR A 144 -3.60 6.68 -12.98
C THR A 144 -3.18 5.35 -12.34
N ALA A 145 -3.74 4.23 -12.80
CA ALA A 145 -3.36 2.90 -12.33
C ALA A 145 -1.88 2.59 -12.63
N GLN A 146 -1.39 2.96 -13.82
CA GLN A 146 0.02 2.82 -14.19
C GLN A 146 0.93 3.69 -13.31
N HIS A 147 0.54 4.93 -13.04
CA HIS A 147 1.30 5.78 -12.13
C HIS A 147 1.43 5.17 -10.74
N ILE A 148 0.35 4.62 -10.18
CA ILE A 148 0.35 4.08 -8.82
C ILE A 148 1.03 2.71 -8.76
N ALA A 149 0.82 1.82 -9.73
CA ALA A 149 1.26 0.44 -9.61
C ALA A 149 2.47 0.06 -10.47
N SER A 150 2.96 0.95 -11.32
CA SER A 150 4.19 0.73 -12.11
C SER A 150 5.24 1.79 -11.80
N ARG A 151 4.93 3.05 -12.09
CA ARG A 151 5.84 4.17 -11.88
C ARG A 151 6.09 4.47 -10.39
N GLY A 152 5.06 4.38 -9.56
CA GLY A 152 5.14 4.67 -8.14
C GLY A 152 6.15 3.79 -7.39
N PRO A 153 6.06 2.44 -7.45
CA PRO A 153 7.04 1.58 -6.78
C PRO A 153 8.46 1.76 -7.32
N PHE A 154 8.63 2.05 -8.61
CA PHE A 154 9.92 2.38 -9.19
C PHE A 154 10.52 3.66 -8.58
N LEU A 155 9.73 4.74 -8.47
CA LEU A 155 10.19 6.00 -7.89
C LEU A 155 10.48 5.86 -6.39
N VAL A 156 9.64 5.14 -5.64
CA VAL A 156 9.88 4.86 -4.22
C VAL A 156 11.15 4.03 -4.04
N ALA A 157 11.38 3.01 -4.88
CA ALA A 157 12.61 2.23 -4.85
C ALA A 157 13.85 3.11 -5.07
N LYS A 158 13.80 4.06 -6.01
CA LYS A 158 14.88 5.04 -6.23
C LYS A 158 15.17 5.91 -5.01
N GLU A 159 14.18 6.22 -4.20
CA GLU A 159 14.37 7.02 -2.98
C GLU A 159 15.01 6.24 -1.84
N VAL A 160 14.85 4.92 -1.78
CA VAL A 160 15.21 4.16 -0.57
C VAL A 160 16.35 3.14 -0.79
N LEU A 161 16.38 2.46 -1.93
CA LEU A 161 17.33 1.38 -2.17
C LEU A 161 18.80 1.83 -2.18
N PRO A 162 19.18 3.02 -2.68
CA PRO A 162 20.58 3.47 -2.61
C PRO A 162 21.13 3.56 -1.18
N ALA A 163 20.33 4.07 -0.23
CA ALA A 163 20.73 4.14 1.17
C ALA A 163 20.77 2.76 1.83
N MET A 164 19.84 1.86 1.49
CA MET A 164 19.86 0.47 1.94
C MET A 164 21.11 -0.26 1.44
N ARG A 165 21.46 -0.10 0.16
CA ARG A 165 22.69 -0.64 -0.42
C ARG A 165 23.94 -0.13 0.28
N GLN A 166 24.03 1.19 0.53
CA GLN A 166 25.16 1.79 1.22
C GLN A 166 25.32 1.25 2.65
N ARG A 167 24.20 0.99 3.33
CA ARG A 167 24.15 0.42 4.68
C ARG A 167 24.43 -1.08 4.69
N GLY A 168 24.29 -1.77 3.57
CA GLY A 168 24.41 -3.23 3.47
C GLY A 168 23.23 -3.99 4.09
N SER A 169 22.07 -3.34 4.26
CA SER A 169 20.88 -3.95 4.85
C SER A 169 19.63 -3.15 4.56
N GLY A 170 18.48 -3.83 4.54
CA GLY A 170 17.16 -3.22 4.36
C GLY A 170 16.19 -4.16 3.66
N SER A 171 14.92 -3.83 3.70
CA SER A 171 13.87 -4.61 3.03
C SER A 171 12.93 -3.71 2.26
N PHE A 172 12.70 -4.04 0.99
CA PHE A 172 11.72 -3.40 0.13
C PHE A 172 10.69 -4.44 -0.32
N LEU A 173 9.49 -4.38 0.26
CA LEU A 173 8.45 -5.38 0.07
C LEU A 173 7.31 -4.77 -0.77
N ILE A 174 6.84 -5.48 -1.78
CA ILE A 174 5.70 -5.07 -2.59
C ILE A 174 4.53 -6.02 -2.31
N SER A 175 3.45 -5.53 -1.73
CA SER A 175 2.23 -6.32 -1.58
C SER A 175 1.49 -6.41 -2.90
N ASN A 176 1.16 -7.61 -3.31
CA ASN A 176 0.54 -7.90 -4.59
C ASN A 176 -0.54 -8.98 -4.45
N ASN A 177 -1.15 -9.35 -5.54
CA ASN A 177 -2.15 -10.42 -5.58
C ASN A 177 -1.90 -11.38 -6.75
N ALA A 178 -2.69 -12.45 -6.84
CA ALA A 178 -2.57 -13.46 -7.89
C ALA A 178 -2.67 -12.90 -9.32
N ALA A 179 -3.35 -11.75 -9.53
CA ALA A 179 -3.38 -11.11 -10.84
C ALA A 179 -2.00 -10.61 -11.32
N SER A 180 -1.01 -10.55 -10.44
CA SER A 180 0.39 -10.29 -10.82
C SER A 180 1.09 -11.49 -11.46
N LEU A 181 0.54 -12.68 -11.32
CA LEU A 181 1.12 -13.91 -11.84
C LEU A 181 0.64 -14.20 -13.27
N CYS A 182 -0.61 -13.89 -13.55
CA CYS A 182 -1.21 -14.12 -14.88
C CYS A 182 -2.42 -13.20 -15.07
N GLY A 183 -2.67 -12.82 -16.32
CA GLY A 183 -3.92 -12.14 -16.68
C GLY A 183 -5.12 -13.06 -16.47
N ARG A 184 -6.16 -12.54 -15.85
CA ARG A 184 -7.45 -13.25 -15.72
C ARG A 184 -8.57 -12.40 -16.28
N LYS A 185 -9.47 -13.02 -17.02
CA LYS A 185 -10.76 -12.39 -17.35
C LYS A 185 -11.52 -12.18 -16.05
N ARG A 186 -12.05 -11.00 -15.90
CA ARG A 186 -12.76 -10.65 -14.68
C ARG A 186 -14.20 -11.02 -14.72
N LEU A 187 -14.69 -11.37 -13.55
CA LEU A 187 -16.10 -11.61 -13.33
C LEU A 187 -16.82 -10.37 -12.76
N THR A 188 -16.13 -9.50 -12.05
CA THR A 188 -16.73 -8.29 -11.45
C THR A 188 -15.67 -7.28 -11.01
N GLY A 189 -15.84 -6.04 -11.44
CA GLY A 189 -15.37 -4.83 -10.79
C GLY A 189 -13.90 -4.68 -10.40
N GLN A 190 -12.98 -5.14 -11.21
CA GLN A 190 -11.56 -5.02 -10.89
C GLN A 190 -10.65 -4.92 -12.11
N SER A 191 -10.97 -4.17 -13.15
CA SER A 191 -10.13 -4.05 -14.33
C SER A 191 -8.96 -3.11 -14.14
N LEU A 192 -7.92 -3.59 -13.50
CA LEU A 192 -6.65 -2.92 -13.58
C LEU A 192 -5.80 -3.68 -14.58
N TYR A 193 -5.92 -3.32 -15.84
CA TYR A 193 -5.13 -3.94 -16.90
C TYR A 193 -3.63 -3.81 -16.58
N TYR A 194 -2.98 -4.95 -16.33
CA TYR A 194 -1.54 -5.16 -16.27
C TYR A 194 -0.67 -4.48 -15.18
N PRO A 195 -1.05 -3.44 -14.43
CA PRO A 195 -0.09 -2.74 -13.58
C PRO A 195 0.54 -3.63 -12.49
N ARG A 196 -0.19 -4.62 -11.99
CA ARG A 196 0.33 -5.54 -10.95
C ARG A 196 1.39 -6.50 -11.46
N VAL A 197 1.37 -6.85 -12.74
CA VAL A 197 2.42 -7.63 -13.40
C VAL A 197 3.73 -6.83 -13.41
N MET A 198 3.65 -5.53 -13.70
CA MET A 198 4.82 -4.63 -13.68
C MET A 198 5.44 -4.53 -12.28
N MET A 199 4.64 -4.46 -11.22
CA MET A 199 5.13 -4.50 -9.84
C MET A 199 5.95 -5.77 -9.54
N ARG A 200 5.47 -6.91 -10.00
CA ARG A 200 6.18 -8.19 -9.84
C ARG A 200 7.50 -8.20 -10.60
N THR A 201 7.48 -7.78 -11.87
CA THR A 201 8.69 -7.73 -12.71
C THR A 201 9.73 -6.78 -12.10
N LEU A 202 9.30 -5.61 -11.63
CA LEU A 202 10.18 -4.68 -10.92
C LEU A 202 10.82 -5.33 -9.70
N ALA A 203 10.03 -6.01 -8.86
CA ALA A 203 10.57 -6.69 -7.68
C ALA A 203 11.61 -7.75 -8.05
N GLN A 204 11.39 -8.53 -9.11
CA GLN A 204 12.34 -9.53 -9.58
C GLN A 204 13.67 -8.90 -10.02
N VAL A 205 13.62 -7.86 -10.85
CA VAL A 205 14.81 -7.13 -11.30
C VAL A 205 15.57 -6.53 -10.11
N LEU A 206 14.87 -5.87 -9.20
CA LEU A 206 15.47 -5.28 -8.01
C LEU A 206 16.04 -6.33 -7.04
N THR A 207 15.45 -7.53 -6.97
CA THR A 207 16.01 -8.64 -6.19
C THR A 207 17.39 -9.04 -6.73
N GLU A 208 17.48 -9.22 -8.05
CA GLU A 208 18.75 -9.56 -8.69
C GLU A 208 19.81 -8.45 -8.52
N GLU A 209 19.39 -7.19 -8.66
CA GLU A 209 20.30 -6.04 -8.59
C GLU A 209 20.81 -5.75 -7.17
N TYR A 210 19.99 -6.00 -6.12
CA TYR A 210 20.29 -5.53 -4.76
C TYR A 210 20.62 -6.63 -3.76
N SER A 211 20.38 -7.91 -4.05
CA SER A 211 20.60 -9.02 -3.11
C SER A 211 22.05 -9.17 -2.67
N GLU A 212 23.02 -8.98 -3.57
CA GLU A 212 24.46 -9.06 -3.26
C GLU A 212 24.92 -7.97 -2.26
N TYR A 213 24.13 -6.89 -2.13
CA TYR A 213 24.39 -5.81 -1.19
C TYR A 213 23.66 -5.98 0.15
N GLY A 214 23.13 -7.16 0.45
CA GLY A 214 22.41 -7.43 1.70
C GLY A 214 21.02 -6.77 1.79
N VAL A 215 20.46 -6.32 0.67
CA VAL A 215 19.12 -5.73 0.62
C VAL A 215 18.12 -6.78 0.16
N HIS A 216 17.05 -6.96 0.95
CA HIS A 216 15.99 -7.89 0.64
C HIS A 216 14.85 -7.19 -0.13
N VAL A 217 14.64 -7.63 -1.37
CA VAL A 217 13.47 -7.17 -2.16
C VAL A 217 12.55 -8.36 -2.40
N ALA A 218 11.24 -8.20 -2.16
CA ALA A 218 10.29 -9.26 -2.39
C ALA A 218 8.93 -8.76 -2.90
N ASN A 219 8.34 -9.55 -3.79
CA ASN A 219 6.94 -9.42 -4.20
C ASN A 219 6.10 -10.43 -3.40
N VAL A 220 5.26 -9.93 -2.49
CA VAL A 220 4.41 -10.73 -1.63
C VAL A 220 3.06 -10.94 -2.31
N VAL A 221 2.80 -12.15 -2.79
CA VAL A 221 1.53 -12.48 -3.45
C VAL A 221 0.52 -12.95 -2.42
N ILE A 222 -0.52 -12.17 -2.23
CA ILE A 222 -1.66 -12.51 -1.38
C ILE A 222 -2.75 -13.09 -2.30
N ASP A 223 -2.89 -14.40 -2.30
CA ASP A 223 -3.88 -15.12 -3.09
C ASP A 223 -5.00 -15.65 -2.19
N GLY A 224 -5.86 -14.76 -1.78
CA GLY A 224 -7.00 -15.05 -0.92
C GLY A 224 -7.84 -13.82 -0.64
N LEU A 225 -9.03 -14.05 -0.09
CA LEU A 225 -9.90 -12.98 0.37
C LEU A 225 -9.42 -12.51 1.74
N ILE A 226 -8.98 -11.24 1.78
CA ILE A 226 -8.63 -10.59 3.05
C ILE A 226 -9.92 -10.14 3.72
N ASP A 227 -10.08 -10.47 5.00
CA ASP A 227 -11.23 -10.08 5.78
C ASP A 227 -11.38 -8.55 5.81
N SER A 228 -12.49 -8.07 5.31
CA SER A 228 -12.81 -6.65 5.22
C SER A 228 -14.32 -6.48 5.12
N PRO A 229 -14.86 -5.29 5.37
CA PRO A 229 -16.28 -5.04 5.16
C PRO A 229 -16.75 -5.50 3.77
N GLY A 230 -15.97 -5.24 2.72
CA GLY A 230 -16.31 -5.61 1.36
C GLY A 230 -16.31 -7.11 1.09
N THR A 231 -15.35 -7.85 1.63
CA THR A 231 -15.30 -9.31 1.45
C THR A 231 -16.37 -10.03 2.23
N ARG A 232 -16.76 -9.51 3.39
CA ARG A 232 -17.88 -10.05 4.19
C ARG A 232 -19.25 -9.83 3.52
N ALA A 233 -19.36 -8.82 2.67
CA ALA A 233 -20.59 -8.55 1.91
C ALA A 233 -20.72 -9.37 0.63
N LEU A 234 -19.68 -10.11 0.23
CA LEU A 234 -19.77 -11.01 -0.92
C LEU A 234 -20.71 -12.19 -0.62
N PRO A 235 -21.51 -12.64 -1.60
CA PRO A 235 -22.26 -13.88 -1.44
C PRO A 235 -21.30 -15.01 -1.07
N ARG A 236 -21.63 -15.74 -0.03
CA ARG A 236 -20.89 -16.97 0.30
C ARG A 236 -21.22 -18.01 -0.78
N ALA A 237 -20.20 -18.49 -1.46
CA ALA A 237 -20.32 -19.59 -2.42
C ALA A 237 -20.70 -20.88 -1.70
#